data_9c58c32c805e770824322fad537c851d
#
_entry.id   9c58c32c805e770824322fad537c851d
#
_cell.length_a   1.000
_cell.length_b   1.000
_cell.length_c   1.000
_cell.angle_alpha   90.00
_cell.angle_beta   90.00
_cell.angle_gamma   90.00
#
_symmetry.space_group_name_H-M   'P 1'
#
loop_
_entity.id
_entity.type
_entity.pdbx_description
1 polymer ?
#
loop_
_entity_poly.entity_id
_entity_poly.type
_entity_poly.pdbx_seq_one_letter_code
_entity_poly.pdbx_strand_id
1 'polypeptide(L)'
;VTFYQLLQLDPFILKQKIHQADTKKQRRYFWRALLIRDILLVSFAILWVSTITFFFGKAVAPFSIVLFCLLLSIRFVSYGYREKQALLSLGIVLTILGVSPLISLISVSFLQWGLHFICLLALFFLTGKNPKMGNPGLYTFSYLYLVGTVHYQSFQQLEQTFFVLVFAYLLLAFVYHVKHKKLDQEITFIQMVTENGFFNQRNIWFGYYALGISLLLFIGTHLQIDRFMWATFASSSLFSG
;
A
#
# COMPACT_ATOMS: atom_id res chain seq x y z
N VAL A 1 25.40 2.29 19.33
CA VAL A 1 24.22 1.67 18.67
C VAL A 1 24.57 0.22 18.42
N THR A 2 23.79 -0.71 18.96
CA THR A 2 24.01 -2.15 18.77
C THR A 2 23.66 -2.54 17.31
N PHE A 3 24.26 -3.63 16.80
CA PHE A 3 23.96 -4.12 15.45
C PHE A 3 22.47 -4.41 15.24
N TYR A 4 21.80 -4.96 16.25
CA TYR A 4 20.36 -5.21 16.24
C TYR A 4 19.53 -3.93 16.09
N GLN A 5 19.93 -2.85 16.76
CA GLN A 5 19.27 -1.54 16.61
C GLN A 5 19.45 -0.98 15.19
N LEU A 6 20.61 -1.21 14.55
CA LEU A 6 20.82 -0.80 13.15
C LEU A 6 19.91 -1.54 12.18
N LEU A 7 19.64 -2.82 12.39
CA LEU A 7 18.71 -3.60 11.57
C LEU A 7 17.25 -3.11 11.65
N GLN A 8 16.90 -2.42 12.73
CA GLN A 8 15.55 -1.86 12.93
C GLN A 8 15.37 -0.44 12.37
N LEU A 9 16.48 0.22 12.01
CA LEU A 9 16.43 1.57 11.46
C LEU A 9 15.82 1.58 10.04
N ASP A 10 15.20 2.69 9.70
CA ASP A 10 14.79 2.96 8.33
C ASP A 10 15.99 2.92 7.38
N PRO A 11 15.87 2.37 6.14
CA PRO A 11 16.96 2.34 5.15
C PRO A 11 17.53 3.72 4.86
N PHE A 12 16.68 4.74 4.83
CA PHE A 12 17.11 6.10 4.56
C PHE A 12 18.03 6.63 5.68
N ILE A 13 17.64 6.41 6.94
CA ILE A 13 18.46 6.80 8.10
C ILE A 13 19.78 6.03 8.09
N LEU A 14 19.75 4.75 7.73
CA LEU A 14 20.97 3.93 7.67
C LEU A 14 21.90 4.40 6.54
N LYS A 15 21.36 4.77 5.38
CA LYS A 15 22.13 5.39 4.29
C LYS A 15 22.76 6.71 4.72
N GLN A 16 22.02 7.59 5.42
CA GLN A 16 22.60 8.83 5.98
C GLN A 16 23.77 8.55 6.91
N LYS A 17 23.64 7.55 7.81
CA LYS A 17 24.75 7.13 8.70
C LYS A 17 25.96 6.60 7.92
N ILE A 18 25.77 5.93 6.80
CA ILE A 18 26.84 5.49 5.91
C ILE A 18 27.58 6.68 5.31
N HIS A 19 26.85 7.73 4.89
CA HIS A 19 27.45 8.95 4.33
C HIS A 19 28.16 9.81 5.40
N GLN A 20 27.66 9.81 6.64
CA GLN A 20 28.19 10.59 7.75
C GLN A 20 29.30 9.85 8.53
N ALA A 21 29.65 8.62 8.11
CA ALA A 21 30.65 7.82 8.82
C ALA A 21 32.07 8.37 8.63
N ASP A 22 32.74 8.75 9.72
CA ASP A 22 34.09 9.35 9.75
C ASP A 22 35.20 8.34 9.41
N THR A 23 34.97 7.06 9.68
CA THR A 23 35.97 6.00 9.48
C THR A 23 35.51 4.94 8.50
N LYS A 24 36.48 4.40 7.71
CA LYS A 24 36.21 3.26 6.82
C LYS A 24 35.64 2.04 7.53
N LYS A 25 36.01 1.84 8.83
CA LYS A 25 35.53 0.74 9.67
C LYS A 25 34.04 0.89 10.01
N GLN A 26 33.63 2.09 10.43
CA GLN A 26 32.21 2.42 10.69
C GLN A 26 31.35 2.31 9.43
N ARG A 27 31.86 2.83 8.31
CA ARG A 27 31.16 2.76 7.02
C ARG A 27 30.90 1.31 6.61
N ARG A 28 31.92 0.41 6.73
CA ARG A 28 31.75 -1.03 6.46
C ARG A 28 30.76 -1.69 7.42
N TYR A 29 30.75 -1.30 8.68
CA TYR A 29 29.81 -1.82 9.67
C TYR A 29 28.36 -1.48 9.33
N PHE A 30 28.07 -0.23 8.95
CA PHE A 30 26.75 0.20 8.53
C PHE A 30 26.32 -0.45 7.19
N TRP A 31 27.24 -0.62 6.24
CA TRP A 31 26.99 -1.34 5.01
C TRP A 31 26.62 -2.82 5.26
N ARG A 32 27.31 -3.49 6.16
CA ARG A 32 26.96 -4.87 6.55
C ARG A 32 25.57 -4.93 7.17
N ALA A 33 25.22 -3.99 8.04
CA ALA A 33 23.88 -3.92 8.62
C ALA A 33 22.81 -3.73 7.55
N LEU A 34 23.02 -2.86 6.55
CA LEU A 34 22.12 -2.64 5.44
C LEU A 34 21.93 -3.93 4.62
N LEU A 35 23.02 -4.57 4.20
CA LEU A 35 22.97 -5.80 3.40
C LEU A 35 22.25 -6.95 4.14
N ILE A 36 22.60 -7.18 5.41
CA ILE A 36 21.95 -8.24 6.21
C ILE A 36 20.45 -7.94 6.38
N ARG A 37 20.09 -6.69 6.63
CA ARG A 37 18.70 -6.28 6.72
C ARG A 37 17.94 -6.56 5.42
N ASP A 38 18.51 -6.20 4.26
CA ASP A 38 17.87 -6.40 2.97
C ASP A 38 17.74 -7.89 2.63
N ILE A 39 18.75 -8.71 2.94
CA ILE A 39 18.69 -10.17 2.80
C ILE A 39 17.58 -10.76 3.69
N LEU A 40 17.49 -10.34 4.96
CA LEU A 40 16.44 -10.79 5.87
C LEU A 40 15.05 -10.39 5.38
N LEU A 41 14.91 -9.17 4.85
CA LEU A 41 13.65 -8.67 4.31
C LEU A 41 13.20 -9.50 3.09
N VAL A 42 14.11 -9.75 2.14
CA VAL A 42 13.82 -10.55 0.94
C VAL A 42 13.51 -12.01 1.33
N SER A 43 14.29 -12.60 2.24
CA SER A 43 14.03 -13.95 2.75
C SER A 43 12.65 -14.04 3.41
N PHE A 44 12.28 -13.04 4.21
CA PHE A 44 10.96 -12.98 4.82
C PHE A 44 9.85 -12.81 3.77
N ALA A 45 10.06 -11.99 2.73
CA ALA A 45 9.11 -11.84 1.63
C ALA A 45 8.85 -13.18 0.91
N ILE A 46 9.92 -13.91 0.59
CA ILE A 46 9.82 -15.24 -0.06
C ILE A 46 9.06 -16.22 0.83
N LEU A 47 9.41 -16.32 2.11
CA LEU A 47 8.73 -17.19 3.07
C LEU A 47 7.25 -16.80 3.21
N TRP A 48 6.95 -15.52 3.31
CA TRP A 48 5.59 -14.99 3.42
C TRP A 48 4.74 -15.40 2.21
N VAL A 49 5.20 -15.08 0.99
CA VAL A 49 4.47 -15.39 -0.24
C VAL A 49 4.32 -16.91 -0.40
N SER A 50 5.39 -17.68 -0.16
CA SER A 50 5.36 -19.14 -0.26
C SER A 50 4.39 -19.76 0.73
N THR A 51 4.34 -19.27 1.96
CA THR A 51 3.42 -19.77 2.99
C THR A 51 1.97 -19.50 2.61
N ILE A 52 1.64 -18.27 2.23
CA ILE A 52 0.27 -17.92 1.85
C ILE A 52 -0.16 -18.72 0.62
N THR A 53 0.68 -18.81 -0.41
CA THR A 53 0.35 -19.56 -1.62
C THR A 53 0.26 -21.07 -1.40
N PHE A 54 0.99 -21.61 -0.43
CA PHE A 54 0.87 -23.02 -0.04
C PHE A 54 -0.49 -23.33 0.58
N PHE A 55 -0.99 -22.48 1.51
CA PHE A 55 -2.26 -22.72 2.18
C PHE A 55 -3.49 -22.32 1.37
N PHE A 56 -3.41 -21.23 0.59
CA PHE A 56 -4.56 -20.65 -0.09
C PHE A 56 -4.52 -20.81 -1.63
N GLY A 57 -3.46 -21.40 -2.17
CA GLY A 57 -3.31 -21.62 -3.60
C GLY A 57 -2.58 -20.48 -4.34
N LYS A 58 -2.13 -20.79 -5.57
CA LYS A 58 -1.32 -19.86 -6.39
C LYS A 58 -2.07 -18.61 -6.84
N ALA A 59 -3.38 -18.66 -6.96
CA ALA A 59 -4.21 -17.55 -7.40
C ALA A 59 -4.13 -16.32 -6.46
N VAL A 60 -3.80 -16.55 -5.18
CA VAL A 60 -3.67 -15.47 -4.19
C VAL A 60 -2.26 -14.87 -4.11
N ALA A 61 -1.31 -15.32 -4.94
CA ALA A 61 0.07 -14.79 -4.93
C ALA A 61 0.14 -13.26 -5.10
N PRO A 62 -0.61 -12.61 -6.01
CA PRO A 62 -0.60 -11.15 -6.11
C PRO A 62 -1.05 -10.46 -4.83
N PHE A 63 -2.09 -10.98 -4.18
CA PHE A 63 -2.54 -10.45 -2.89
C PHE A 63 -1.48 -10.61 -1.81
N SER A 64 -0.80 -11.75 -1.74
CA SER A 64 0.23 -11.98 -0.73
C SER A 64 1.40 -10.98 -0.86
N ILE A 65 1.78 -10.59 -2.08
CA ILE A 65 2.80 -9.55 -2.33
C ILE A 65 2.30 -8.20 -1.83
N VAL A 66 1.08 -7.80 -2.19
CA VAL A 66 0.48 -6.55 -1.73
C VAL A 66 0.41 -6.50 -0.20
N LEU A 67 -0.09 -7.57 0.42
CA LEU A 67 -0.21 -7.65 1.88
C LEU A 67 1.15 -7.57 2.59
N PHE A 68 2.20 -8.13 2.00
CA PHE A 68 3.56 -7.95 2.49
C PHE A 68 4.01 -6.49 2.45
N CYS A 69 3.76 -5.80 1.33
CA CYS A 69 4.08 -4.37 1.20
C CYS A 69 3.30 -3.51 2.21
N LEU A 70 2.01 -3.81 2.40
CA LEU A 70 1.19 -3.12 3.41
C LEU A 70 1.68 -3.39 4.83
N LEU A 71 2.09 -4.62 5.14
CA LEU A 71 2.67 -4.98 6.44
C LEU A 71 3.93 -4.14 6.75
N LEU A 72 4.79 -3.95 5.75
CA LEU A 72 5.97 -3.12 5.90
C LEU A 72 5.61 -1.65 6.10
N SER A 73 4.67 -1.11 5.34
CA SER A 73 4.24 0.28 5.47
C SER A 73 3.60 0.57 6.82
N ILE A 74 2.64 -0.23 7.23
CA ILE A 74 1.90 -0.08 8.50
C ILE A 74 2.84 -0.10 9.70
N ARG A 75 3.96 -0.80 9.60
CA ARG A 75 4.98 -0.82 10.66
C ARG A 75 5.59 0.57 10.93
N PHE A 76 5.67 1.43 9.92
CA PHE A 76 6.36 2.72 10.00
C PHE A 76 5.44 3.93 9.91
N VAL A 77 4.32 3.81 9.22
CA VAL A 77 3.44 4.94 8.92
C VAL A 77 2.03 4.68 9.45
N SER A 78 1.55 5.61 10.30
CA SER A 78 0.16 5.62 10.76
C SER A 78 -0.74 6.34 9.75
N TYR A 79 -2.06 6.10 9.83
CA TYR A 79 -3.04 6.83 9.00
C TYR A 79 -3.28 8.28 9.47
N GLY A 80 -2.81 8.64 10.67
CA GLY A 80 -2.83 10.02 11.14
C GLY A 80 -4.11 10.44 11.86
N TYR A 81 -4.96 9.50 12.29
CA TYR A 81 -6.17 9.74 13.07
C TYR A 81 -6.42 8.58 14.07
N ARG A 82 -7.47 8.71 14.89
CA ARG A 82 -7.79 7.78 15.99
C ARG A 82 -7.68 6.32 15.57
N GLU A 83 -7.03 5.51 16.40
CA GLU A 83 -6.72 4.10 16.13
C GLU A 83 -7.94 3.27 15.73
N LYS A 84 -9.05 3.38 16.47
CA LYS A 84 -10.29 2.63 16.15
C LYS A 84 -10.80 2.90 14.74
N GLN A 85 -10.75 4.17 14.31
CA GLN A 85 -11.16 4.56 12.97
C GLN A 85 -10.15 4.11 11.93
N ALA A 86 -8.84 4.14 12.24
CA ALA A 86 -7.79 3.65 11.39
C ALA A 86 -7.89 2.13 11.14
N LEU A 87 -8.26 1.36 12.16
CA LEU A 87 -8.53 -0.08 12.01
C LEU A 87 -9.76 -0.34 11.13
N LEU A 88 -10.83 0.43 11.29
CA LEU A 88 -11.99 0.35 10.40
C LEU A 88 -11.60 0.69 8.95
N SER A 89 -10.85 1.78 8.77
CA SER A 89 -10.36 2.18 7.45
C SER A 89 -9.46 1.13 6.82
N LEU A 90 -8.62 0.45 7.59
CA LEU A 90 -7.83 -0.68 7.11
C LEU A 90 -8.72 -1.80 6.55
N GLY A 91 -9.83 -2.13 7.23
CA GLY A 91 -10.81 -3.11 6.73
C GLY A 91 -11.43 -2.67 5.40
N ILE A 92 -11.84 -1.40 5.30
CA ILE A 92 -12.39 -0.84 4.06
C ILE A 92 -11.35 -0.86 2.94
N VAL A 93 -10.12 -0.47 3.21
CA VAL A 93 -9.01 -0.49 2.25
C VAL A 93 -8.77 -1.89 1.71
N LEU A 94 -8.68 -2.91 2.57
CA LEU A 94 -8.51 -4.30 2.15
C LEU A 94 -9.70 -4.79 1.31
N THR A 95 -10.93 -4.37 1.65
CA THR A 95 -12.12 -4.68 0.85
C THR A 95 -12.03 -4.03 -0.53
N ILE A 96 -11.65 -2.75 -0.63
CA ILE A 96 -11.44 -2.06 -1.91
C ILE A 96 -10.39 -2.79 -2.75
N LEU A 97 -9.26 -3.16 -2.16
CA LEU A 97 -8.21 -3.90 -2.85
C LEU A 97 -8.69 -5.29 -3.33
N GLY A 98 -9.49 -5.99 -2.52
CA GLY A 98 -10.06 -7.30 -2.88
C GLY A 98 -11.10 -7.23 -4.00
N VAL A 99 -11.91 -6.17 -4.01
CA VAL A 99 -12.98 -5.98 -5.00
C VAL A 99 -12.44 -5.34 -6.30
N SER A 100 -11.31 -4.64 -6.24
CA SER A 100 -10.78 -3.89 -7.39
C SER A 100 -10.62 -4.71 -8.68
N PRO A 101 -10.19 -5.98 -8.67
CA PRO A 101 -10.12 -6.78 -9.91
C PRO A 101 -11.49 -7.10 -10.50
N LEU A 102 -12.56 -7.15 -9.68
CA LEU A 102 -13.91 -7.41 -10.16
C LEU A 102 -14.48 -6.24 -10.98
N ILE A 103 -13.97 -5.02 -10.77
CA ILE A 103 -14.40 -3.85 -11.53
C ILE A 103 -14.10 -4.04 -13.03
N SER A 104 -13.02 -4.74 -13.37
CA SER A 104 -12.66 -5.06 -14.75
C SER A 104 -13.67 -5.95 -15.48
N LEU A 105 -14.55 -6.65 -14.75
CA LEU A 105 -15.61 -7.50 -15.33
C LEU A 105 -16.85 -6.69 -15.77
N ILE A 106 -16.91 -5.41 -15.43
CA ILE A 106 -18.04 -4.54 -15.77
C ILE A 106 -17.94 -4.13 -17.24
N SER A 107 -18.96 -4.47 -18.03
CA SER A 107 -18.98 -4.20 -19.47
C SER A 107 -19.17 -2.72 -19.84
N VAL A 108 -19.76 -1.93 -18.94
CA VAL A 108 -20.02 -0.50 -19.18
C VAL A 108 -18.77 0.30 -18.82
N SER A 109 -18.00 0.71 -19.82
CA SER A 109 -16.69 1.36 -19.66
C SER A 109 -16.73 2.63 -18.80
N PHE A 110 -17.78 3.46 -18.93
CA PHE A 110 -17.92 4.67 -18.11
C PHE A 110 -18.19 4.36 -16.63
N LEU A 111 -19.00 3.35 -16.35
CA LEU A 111 -19.25 2.88 -14.97
C LEU A 111 -17.98 2.29 -14.37
N GLN A 112 -17.26 1.49 -15.14
CA GLN A 112 -15.95 0.93 -14.74
C GLN A 112 -14.98 2.05 -14.34
N TRP A 113 -14.83 3.07 -15.19
CA TRP A 113 -13.99 4.23 -14.89
C TRP A 113 -14.42 4.95 -13.61
N GLY A 114 -15.73 5.24 -13.47
CA GLY A 114 -16.25 5.91 -12.28
C GLY A 114 -15.99 5.13 -10.99
N LEU A 115 -16.12 3.80 -11.01
CA LEU A 115 -15.81 2.94 -9.88
C LEU A 115 -14.30 2.94 -9.54
N HIS A 116 -13.41 2.88 -10.53
CA HIS A 116 -11.98 3.02 -10.30
C HIS A 116 -11.65 4.37 -9.67
N PHE A 117 -12.25 5.46 -10.16
CA PHE A 117 -12.07 6.79 -9.60
C PHE A 117 -12.51 6.87 -8.13
N ILE A 118 -13.71 6.37 -7.81
CA ILE A 118 -14.24 6.37 -6.44
C ILE A 118 -13.36 5.52 -5.51
N CYS A 119 -12.94 4.34 -5.95
CA CYS A 119 -12.07 3.45 -5.16
C CYS A 119 -10.72 4.11 -4.86
N LEU A 120 -10.07 4.70 -5.86
CA LEU A 120 -8.79 5.40 -5.69
C LEU A 120 -8.94 6.61 -4.75
N LEU A 121 -9.99 7.40 -4.94
CA LEU A 121 -10.26 8.55 -4.08
C LEU A 121 -10.50 8.11 -2.63
N ALA A 122 -11.28 7.05 -2.41
CA ALA A 122 -11.50 6.48 -1.08
C ALA A 122 -10.19 5.98 -0.45
N LEU A 123 -9.34 5.29 -1.22
CA LEU A 123 -8.02 4.86 -0.74
C LEU A 123 -7.19 6.04 -0.23
N PHE A 124 -7.14 7.16 -0.96
CA PHE A 124 -6.36 8.33 -0.56
C PHE A 124 -6.89 8.97 0.73
N PHE A 125 -8.20 9.14 0.83
CA PHE A 125 -8.80 9.71 2.03
C PHE A 125 -8.60 8.81 3.26
N LEU A 126 -8.70 7.50 3.10
CA LEU A 126 -8.61 6.55 4.20
C LEU A 126 -7.17 6.29 4.68
N THR A 127 -6.16 6.42 3.80
CA THR A 127 -4.81 5.92 4.12
C THR A 127 -3.80 6.98 4.54
N GLY A 128 -4.14 8.26 4.52
CA GLY A 128 -3.14 9.23 4.90
C GLY A 128 -3.59 10.65 5.16
N LYS A 129 -3.10 11.19 6.28
CA LYS A 129 -3.20 12.61 6.59
C LYS A 129 -2.33 13.45 5.66
N ASN A 130 -1.16 12.95 5.31
CA ASN A 130 -0.17 13.69 4.50
C ASN A 130 0.19 12.94 3.23
N PRO A 131 -0.03 13.52 2.03
CA PRO A 131 0.34 12.93 0.75
C PRO A 131 1.84 12.55 0.65
N LYS A 132 2.71 13.36 1.29
CA LYS A 132 4.17 13.18 1.26
C LYS A 132 4.68 12.02 2.13
N MET A 133 3.82 11.35 2.88
CA MET A 133 4.25 10.23 3.75
C MET A 133 4.33 8.87 3.04
N GLY A 134 4.20 8.80 1.71
CA GLY A 134 4.40 7.58 0.93
C GLY A 134 3.21 6.61 0.89
N ASN A 135 2.23 6.72 1.79
CA ASN A 135 1.04 5.86 1.78
C ASN A 135 0.24 5.92 0.46
N PRO A 136 -0.12 7.11 -0.09
CA PRO A 136 -0.89 7.18 -1.32
C PRO A 136 -0.23 6.44 -2.48
N GLY A 137 1.08 6.58 -2.64
CA GLY A 137 1.83 5.89 -3.68
C GLY A 137 1.78 4.36 -3.53
N LEU A 138 2.01 3.84 -2.32
CA LEU A 138 1.96 2.41 -2.05
C LEU A 138 0.58 1.81 -2.29
N TYR A 139 -0.47 2.47 -1.78
CA TYR A 139 -1.84 1.96 -1.94
C TYR A 139 -2.32 2.04 -3.39
N THR A 140 -1.93 3.10 -4.12
CA THR A 140 -2.17 3.20 -5.56
C THR A 140 -1.46 2.09 -6.33
N PHE A 141 -0.18 1.88 -6.05
CA PHE A 141 0.59 0.79 -6.66
C PHE A 141 -0.07 -0.57 -6.38
N SER A 142 -0.46 -0.82 -5.14
CA SER A 142 -1.14 -2.06 -4.73
C SER A 142 -2.46 -2.25 -5.49
N TYR A 143 -3.26 -1.20 -5.61
CA TYR A 143 -4.51 -1.20 -6.36
C TYR A 143 -4.29 -1.53 -7.83
N LEU A 144 -3.39 -0.79 -8.49
CA LEU A 144 -3.06 -0.98 -9.90
C LEU A 144 -2.49 -2.38 -10.17
N TYR A 145 -1.61 -2.85 -9.29
CA TYR A 145 -1.01 -4.17 -9.39
C TYR A 145 -2.10 -5.27 -9.35
N LEU A 146 -3.04 -5.19 -8.41
CA LEU A 146 -4.13 -6.17 -8.32
C LEU A 146 -5.07 -6.11 -9.53
N VAL A 147 -5.45 -4.92 -9.97
CA VAL A 147 -6.30 -4.75 -11.18
C VAL A 147 -5.61 -5.33 -12.41
N GLY A 148 -4.28 -5.20 -12.52
CA GLY A 148 -3.54 -5.67 -13.69
C GLY A 148 -3.11 -7.13 -13.66
N THR A 149 -3.11 -7.78 -12.49
CA THR A 149 -2.58 -9.15 -12.35
C THR A 149 -3.60 -10.18 -11.91
N VAL A 150 -4.68 -9.76 -11.26
CA VAL A 150 -5.71 -10.67 -10.75
C VAL A 150 -6.88 -10.76 -11.73
N HIS A 151 -7.13 -11.97 -12.23
CA HIS A 151 -8.29 -12.30 -13.06
C HIS A 151 -8.98 -13.49 -12.42
N TYR A 152 -10.14 -13.26 -11.79
CA TYR A 152 -10.92 -14.34 -11.19
C TYR A 152 -11.53 -15.24 -12.27
N GLN A 153 -11.11 -16.49 -12.29
CA GLN A 153 -11.60 -17.51 -13.23
C GLN A 153 -12.68 -18.41 -12.61
N SER A 154 -12.80 -18.40 -11.28
CA SER A 154 -13.77 -19.23 -10.56
C SER A 154 -14.19 -18.59 -9.24
N PHE A 155 -15.36 -18.99 -8.75
CA PHE A 155 -15.87 -18.58 -7.44
C PHE A 155 -14.93 -19.04 -6.30
N GLN A 156 -14.29 -20.19 -6.45
CA GLN A 156 -13.32 -20.70 -5.48
C GLN A 156 -12.13 -19.76 -5.27
N GLN A 157 -11.63 -19.12 -6.34
CA GLN A 157 -10.55 -18.12 -6.22
C GLN A 157 -10.99 -16.87 -5.47
N LEU A 158 -12.23 -16.45 -5.66
CA LEU A 158 -12.82 -15.32 -4.91
C LEU A 158 -12.93 -15.67 -3.41
N GLU A 159 -13.39 -16.86 -3.10
CA GLU A 159 -13.49 -17.36 -1.73
C GLU A 159 -12.10 -17.44 -1.05
N GLN A 160 -11.10 -18.01 -1.73
CA GLN A 160 -9.72 -18.04 -1.24
C GLN A 160 -9.18 -16.62 -0.97
N THR A 161 -9.44 -15.69 -1.88
CA THR A 161 -9.05 -14.28 -1.69
C THR A 161 -9.73 -13.68 -0.46
N PHE A 162 -11.01 -13.94 -0.26
CA PHE A 162 -11.75 -13.46 0.92
C PHE A 162 -11.12 -13.96 2.22
N PHE A 163 -10.82 -15.25 2.33
CA PHE A 163 -10.15 -15.80 3.51
C PHE A 163 -8.76 -15.18 3.75
N VAL A 164 -7.99 -14.99 2.68
CA VAL A 164 -6.68 -14.32 2.77
C VAL A 164 -6.84 -12.88 3.27
N LEU A 165 -7.84 -12.14 2.79
CA LEU A 165 -8.09 -10.76 3.22
C LEU A 165 -8.52 -10.69 4.70
N VAL A 166 -9.36 -11.61 5.15
CA VAL A 166 -9.76 -11.70 6.57
C VAL A 166 -8.54 -12.01 7.45
N PHE A 167 -7.74 -12.99 7.08
CA PHE A 167 -6.49 -13.30 7.78
C PHE A 167 -5.53 -12.10 7.81
N ALA A 168 -5.37 -11.45 6.65
CA ALA A 168 -4.53 -10.26 6.52
C ALA A 168 -5.04 -9.10 7.38
N TYR A 169 -6.37 -8.88 7.42
CA TYR A 169 -6.94 -7.85 8.27
C TYR A 169 -6.58 -8.08 9.73
N LEU A 170 -6.77 -9.28 10.25
CA LEU A 170 -6.44 -9.60 11.63
C LEU A 170 -4.95 -9.37 11.95
N LEU A 171 -4.07 -9.81 11.05
CA LEU A 171 -2.62 -9.64 11.23
C LEU A 171 -2.20 -8.16 11.15
N LEU A 172 -2.66 -7.44 10.12
CA LEU A 172 -2.32 -6.03 9.91
C LEU A 172 -2.91 -5.15 11.01
N ALA A 173 -4.13 -5.43 11.46
CA ALA A 173 -4.76 -4.75 12.59
C ALA A 173 -3.99 -4.96 13.89
N PHE A 174 -3.54 -6.19 14.15
CA PHE A 174 -2.69 -6.49 15.30
C PHE A 174 -1.37 -5.71 15.24
N VAL A 175 -0.68 -5.72 14.10
CA VAL A 175 0.57 -4.97 13.92
C VAL A 175 0.35 -3.48 14.06
N TYR A 176 -0.73 -2.94 13.48
CA TYR A 176 -1.11 -1.54 13.61
C TYR A 176 -1.31 -1.16 15.07
N HIS A 177 -2.12 -1.93 15.80
CA HIS A 177 -2.37 -1.71 17.24
C HIS A 177 -1.07 -1.70 18.05
N VAL A 178 -0.24 -2.73 17.91
CA VAL A 178 1.02 -2.85 18.68
C VAL A 178 1.98 -1.68 18.39
N LYS A 179 2.04 -1.21 17.12
CA LYS A 179 2.98 -0.16 16.71
C LYS A 179 2.49 1.25 16.99
N HIS A 180 1.19 1.49 16.86
CA HIS A 180 0.62 2.85 16.91
C HIS A 180 -0.20 3.14 18.18
N LYS A 181 -0.44 2.15 19.05
CA LYS A 181 -1.13 2.30 20.32
C LYS A 181 -0.67 3.50 21.17
N LYS A 182 0.64 3.81 21.16
CA LYS A 182 1.21 4.93 21.92
C LYS A 182 1.10 6.29 21.22
N LEU A 183 0.71 6.29 19.94
CA LEU A 183 0.57 7.49 19.11
C LEU A 183 -0.90 7.91 19.04
N ASP A 184 -1.70 7.59 20.09
CA ASP A 184 -3.15 7.82 20.08
C ASP A 184 -3.42 9.27 19.69
N GLN A 185 -3.85 9.44 18.45
CA GLN A 185 -4.13 10.75 17.89
C GLN A 185 -5.55 11.11 18.27
N GLU A 186 -5.75 12.26 18.88
CA GLU A 186 -7.06 12.78 19.28
C GLU A 186 -7.94 13.15 18.08
N ILE A 187 -7.31 13.32 16.89
CA ILE A 187 -7.97 13.76 15.65
C ILE A 187 -8.84 12.63 15.10
N THR A 188 -10.11 12.91 14.81
CA THR A 188 -11.01 11.97 14.13
C THR A 188 -10.78 12.00 12.61
N PHE A 189 -11.22 10.94 11.90
CA PHE A 189 -11.16 10.88 10.43
C PHE A 189 -11.87 12.07 9.79
N ILE A 190 -13.06 12.44 10.26
CA ILE A 190 -13.83 13.57 9.74
C ILE A 190 -13.06 14.87 9.93
N GLN A 191 -12.53 15.10 11.13
CA GLN A 191 -11.73 16.29 11.40
C GLN A 191 -10.49 16.35 10.51
N MET A 192 -9.83 15.22 10.28
CA MET A 192 -8.69 15.14 9.37
C MET A 192 -9.08 15.53 7.93
N VAL A 193 -10.22 15.03 7.43
CA VAL A 193 -10.69 15.32 6.06
C VAL A 193 -11.12 16.77 5.90
N THR A 194 -11.77 17.34 6.93
CA THR A 194 -12.31 18.72 6.89
C THR A 194 -11.33 19.77 7.41
N GLU A 195 -10.13 19.39 7.83
CA GLU A 195 -9.08 20.31 8.28
C GLU A 195 -8.80 21.38 7.20
N ASN A 196 -8.99 22.65 7.53
CA ASN A 196 -8.91 23.79 6.61
C ASN A 196 -9.97 23.80 5.48
N GLY A 197 -11.15 23.18 5.72
CA GLY A 197 -12.24 23.08 4.76
C GLY A 197 -12.17 21.86 3.85
N PHE A 198 -13.32 21.48 3.28
CA PHE A 198 -13.39 20.30 2.42
C PHE A 198 -12.58 20.44 1.11
N PHE A 199 -12.52 21.65 0.54
CA PHE A 199 -11.73 21.96 -0.66
C PHE A 199 -10.32 22.47 -0.34
N ASN A 200 -9.67 21.90 0.66
CA ASN A 200 -8.29 22.20 0.96
C ASN A 200 -7.33 21.66 -0.13
N GLN A 201 -6.12 22.20 -0.19
CA GLN A 201 -5.11 21.84 -1.20
C GLN A 201 -4.82 20.32 -1.24
N ARG A 202 -4.83 19.65 -0.09
CA ARG A 202 -4.63 18.19 0.00
C ARG A 202 -5.76 17.41 -0.68
N ASN A 203 -7.02 17.74 -0.39
CA ASN A 203 -8.18 17.03 -0.92
C ASN A 203 -8.32 17.25 -2.43
N ILE A 204 -8.03 18.46 -2.89
CA ILE A 204 -7.96 18.80 -4.32
C ILE A 204 -6.87 17.96 -4.99
N TRP A 205 -5.70 17.86 -4.39
CA TRP A 205 -4.61 17.04 -4.90
C TRP A 205 -5.00 15.55 -5.00
N PHE A 206 -5.67 15.01 -3.98
CA PHE A 206 -6.20 13.64 -4.04
C PHE A 206 -7.20 13.45 -5.18
N GLY A 207 -8.06 14.44 -5.41
CA GLY A 207 -9.00 14.43 -6.54
C GLY A 207 -8.30 14.37 -7.89
N TYR A 208 -7.32 15.25 -8.12
CA TYR A 208 -6.54 15.25 -9.38
C TYR A 208 -5.74 13.98 -9.57
N TYR A 209 -5.14 13.46 -8.50
CA TYR A 209 -4.38 12.22 -8.57
C TYR A 209 -5.28 11.02 -8.90
N ALA A 210 -6.40 10.87 -8.19
CA ALA A 210 -7.37 9.80 -8.47
C ALA A 210 -7.92 9.90 -9.90
N LEU A 211 -8.24 11.13 -10.36
CA LEU A 211 -8.74 11.38 -11.70
C LEU A 211 -7.69 10.99 -12.75
N GLY A 212 -6.45 11.45 -12.60
CA GLY A 212 -5.37 11.14 -13.54
C GLY A 212 -5.12 9.64 -13.69
N ILE A 213 -5.01 8.92 -12.57
CA ILE A 213 -4.78 7.46 -12.59
C ILE A 213 -5.99 6.71 -13.15
N SER A 214 -7.21 7.07 -12.77
CA SER A 214 -8.42 6.40 -13.29
C SER A 214 -8.63 6.65 -14.78
N LEU A 215 -8.28 7.84 -15.29
CA LEU A 215 -8.31 8.15 -16.72
C LEU A 215 -7.26 7.34 -17.49
N LEU A 216 -6.06 7.19 -16.95
CA LEU A 216 -5.03 6.34 -17.57
C LEU A 216 -5.47 4.88 -17.63
N LEU A 217 -6.11 4.36 -16.58
CA LEU A 217 -6.70 3.03 -16.60
C LEU A 217 -7.78 2.91 -17.68
N PHE A 218 -8.68 3.89 -17.75
CA PHE A 218 -9.77 3.91 -18.76
C PHE A 218 -9.23 3.95 -20.18
N ILE A 219 -8.31 4.87 -20.48
CA ILE A 219 -7.70 5.00 -21.80
C ILE A 219 -6.95 3.72 -22.18
N GLY A 220 -6.13 3.20 -21.26
CA GLY A 220 -5.33 2.00 -21.50
C GLY A 220 -6.15 0.76 -21.78
N THR A 221 -7.25 0.56 -21.04
CA THR A 221 -8.17 -0.56 -21.27
C THR A 221 -8.99 -0.39 -22.52
N HIS A 222 -9.50 0.82 -22.78
CA HIS A 222 -10.37 1.08 -23.93
C HIS A 222 -9.62 1.02 -25.27
N LEU A 223 -8.39 1.54 -25.31
CA LEU A 223 -7.54 1.51 -26.49
C LEU A 223 -6.73 0.21 -26.62
N GLN A 224 -6.89 -0.73 -25.69
CA GLN A 224 -6.16 -2.02 -25.66
C GLN A 224 -4.64 -1.84 -25.81
N ILE A 225 -4.09 -0.81 -25.17
CA ILE A 225 -2.67 -0.49 -25.24
C ILE A 225 -1.88 -1.58 -24.53
N ASP A 226 -0.96 -2.22 -25.24
CA ASP A 226 -0.06 -3.20 -24.64
C ASP A 226 0.73 -2.59 -23.48
N ARG A 227 0.73 -3.30 -22.33
CA ARG A 227 1.49 -2.92 -21.14
C ARG A 227 1.13 -1.54 -20.56
N PHE A 228 -0.08 -1.03 -20.78
CA PHE A 228 -0.52 0.27 -20.24
C PHE A 228 -0.37 0.36 -18.70
N MET A 229 -0.41 -0.76 -18.00
CA MET A 229 -0.20 -0.80 -16.55
C MET A 229 1.16 -0.20 -16.14
N TRP A 230 2.21 -0.34 -16.97
CA TRP A 230 3.49 0.31 -16.70
C TRP A 230 3.41 1.82 -16.77
N ALA A 231 2.60 2.37 -17.68
CA ALA A 231 2.36 3.80 -17.76
C ALA A 231 1.62 4.31 -16.51
N THR A 232 0.64 3.56 -16.01
CA THR A 232 -0.07 3.91 -14.77
C THR A 232 0.83 3.82 -13.54
N PHE A 233 1.72 2.83 -13.45
CA PHE A 233 2.72 2.74 -12.40
C PHE A 233 3.73 3.91 -12.44
N ALA A 234 4.26 4.23 -13.62
CA ALA A 234 5.16 5.36 -13.79
C ALA A 234 4.49 6.68 -13.38
N SER A 235 3.24 6.91 -13.81
CA SER A 235 2.47 8.09 -13.43
C SER A 235 2.21 8.13 -11.92
N SER A 236 1.86 7.01 -11.29
CA SER A 236 1.64 6.96 -9.85
C SER A 236 2.91 7.30 -9.06
N SER A 237 4.08 6.88 -9.54
CA SER A 237 5.36 7.22 -8.90
C SER A 237 5.72 8.70 -9.01
N LEU A 238 5.38 9.37 -10.13
CA LEU A 238 5.60 10.79 -10.31
C LEU A 238 4.71 11.64 -9.38
N PHE A 239 3.49 11.18 -9.12
CA PHE A 239 2.56 11.90 -8.24
C PHE A 239 2.82 11.63 -6.74
N SER A 240 3.58 10.60 -6.39
CA SER A 240 3.88 10.23 -4.99
C SER A 240 5.21 10.79 -4.46
N GLY A 241 5.99 11.46 -5.32
CA GLY A 241 7.34 12.00 -5.03
C GLY A 241 7.36 13.40 -4.42
#